data_98a163bc47aabef6a48f3cd0bbb6f712
#
_entry.id   98a163bc47aabef6a48f3cd0bbb6f712
#
_cell.length_a   1.000
_cell.length_b   1.000
_cell.length_c   1.000
_cell.angle_alpha   90.00
_cell.angle_beta   90.00
_cell.angle_gamma   90.00
#
_symmetry.space_group_name_H-M   'P 1'
#
loop_
_entity.id
_entity.type
_entity.pdbx_description
1 polymer ?
#
loop_
_entity_poly.entity_id
_entity_poly.type
_entity_poly.pdbx_seq_one_letter_code
_entity_poly.pdbx_strand_id
1 'polypeptide(L)'
;VAVGAAIQGGVLQGDVKGLLLLDVTPLSLGIETLGGVCTKIIDRNTTIPTHKSQVFSTAADNQPSVEINVLQGEREFARDNKSLGTFHLDGIAPAPRGVPQIEVTFDIDANGIVHVSAKDLGTGKEQSITITASTNMSKDDIDKAVKDAEQYAAEDKKRREDVDTRNNADQMVFQTEKMLKENGDKMPADVKSEAEAKLADLKTAVQSGSIDDIKAKQDALSHVFEKMYQAAAAAQQQAQEAHAAREAAARQQAQAAAQSEQPLT
;
A
#
# COMPACT_ATOMS: atom_id res chain seq x y z
N VAL A 1 -4.88 -41.34 -10.35
CA VAL A 1 -3.67 -41.12 -9.52
C VAL A 1 -2.56 -42.07 -9.99
N ALA A 2 -2.73 -43.41 -10.02
CA ALA A 2 -1.68 -44.39 -10.35
C ALA A 2 -1.06 -44.17 -11.75
N VAL A 3 -1.87 -43.90 -12.78
CA VAL A 3 -1.39 -43.63 -14.15
C VAL A 3 -0.56 -42.34 -14.21
N GLY A 4 -0.99 -41.28 -13.53
CA GLY A 4 -0.24 -40.03 -13.44
C GLY A 4 1.11 -40.22 -12.72
N ALA A 5 1.15 -40.98 -11.64
CA ALA A 5 2.40 -41.30 -10.92
C ALA A 5 3.36 -42.13 -11.78
N ALA A 6 2.86 -43.07 -12.58
CA ALA A 6 3.66 -43.86 -13.51
C ALA A 6 4.27 -43.01 -14.64
N ILE A 7 3.48 -42.08 -15.20
CA ILE A 7 3.96 -41.13 -16.23
C ILE A 7 5.02 -40.22 -15.63
N GLN A 8 4.80 -39.68 -14.43
CA GLN A 8 5.78 -38.85 -13.70
C GLN A 8 7.08 -39.61 -13.45
N GLY A 9 6.98 -40.89 -13.01
CA GLY A 9 8.14 -41.76 -12.86
C GLY A 9 8.92 -41.94 -14.14
N GLY A 10 8.24 -42.17 -15.28
CA GLY A 10 8.85 -42.28 -16.59
C GLY A 10 9.51 -40.99 -17.08
N VAL A 11 8.94 -39.83 -16.77
CA VAL A 11 9.56 -38.51 -17.05
C VAL A 11 10.84 -38.33 -16.25
N LEU A 12 10.82 -38.64 -14.94
CA LEU A 12 11.98 -38.54 -14.05
C LEU A 12 13.11 -39.53 -14.42
N GLN A 13 12.77 -40.70 -14.97
CA GLN A 13 13.74 -41.69 -15.45
C GLN A 13 14.22 -41.38 -16.87
N GLY A 14 13.65 -40.40 -17.58
CA GLY A 14 14.02 -40.03 -18.95
C GLY A 14 13.40 -40.91 -20.03
N ASP A 15 12.50 -41.83 -19.67
CA ASP A 15 11.82 -42.75 -20.60
C ASP A 15 10.72 -42.04 -21.40
N VAL A 16 10.12 -41.00 -20.83
CA VAL A 16 9.07 -40.16 -21.49
C VAL A 16 9.68 -38.81 -21.83
N LYS A 17 9.96 -38.56 -23.12
CA LYS A 17 10.49 -37.29 -23.62
C LYS A 17 9.34 -36.39 -24.10
N GLY A 18 9.42 -35.10 -23.77
CA GLY A 18 8.49 -34.07 -24.29
C GLY A 18 7.23 -33.86 -23.45
N LEU A 19 7.10 -34.52 -22.29
CA LEU A 19 6.06 -34.22 -21.32
C LEU A 19 6.69 -33.45 -20.16
N LEU A 20 6.34 -32.16 -20.01
CA LEU A 20 6.68 -31.34 -18.85
C LEU A 20 5.44 -31.23 -17.97
N LEU A 21 5.48 -31.88 -16.79
CA LEU A 21 4.46 -31.67 -15.79
C LEU A 21 4.86 -30.49 -14.92
N LEU A 22 4.07 -29.43 -15.00
CA LEU A 22 4.21 -28.27 -14.13
C LEU A 22 3.07 -28.28 -13.12
N ASP A 23 3.40 -28.22 -11.86
CA ASP A 23 2.41 -28.00 -10.81
C ASP A 23 2.12 -26.49 -10.68
N VAL A 24 0.87 -26.13 -10.38
CA VAL A 24 0.42 -24.75 -10.33
C VAL A 24 -0.45 -24.49 -9.12
N THR A 25 -0.51 -23.24 -8.68
CA THR A 25 -1.44 -22.80 -7.64
C THR A 25 -2.88 -22.94 -8.13
N PRO A 26 -3.77 -23.66 -7.42
CA PRO A 26 -5.15 -23.89 -7.88
C PRO A 26 -6.03 -22.63 -7.78
N LEU A 27 -5.72 -21.73 -6.84
CA LEU A 27 -6.38 -20.45 -6.58
C LEU A 27 -5.33 -19.39 -6.25
N SER A 28 -5.70 -18.13 -6.41
CA SER A 28 -4.87 -16.98 -6.02
C SER A 28 -4.63 -16.96 -4.52
N LEU A 29 -3.46 -16.47 -4.13
CA LEU A 29 -3.04 -16.27 -2.75
C LEU A 29 -2.78 -14.78 -2.52
N GLY A 30 -3.19 -14.28 -1.37
CA GLY A 30 -3.04 -12.88 -1.02
C GLY A 30 -3.23 -12.64 0.46
N ILE A 31 -3.34 -11.39 0.82
CA ILE A 31 -3.60 -10.96 2.20
C ILE A 31 -4.79 -10.00 2.26
N GLU A 32 -5.38 -9.92 3.44
CA GLU A 32 -6.37 -8.90 3.75
C GLU A 32 -5.70 -7.54 3.93
N THR A 33 -6.26 -6.53 3.28
CA THR A 33 -5.80 -5.14 3.35
C THR A 33 -6.93 -4.21 3.78
N LEU A 34 -6.63 -2.91 3.91
CA LEU A 34 -7.54 -1.89 4.41
C LEU A 34 -8.91 -1.93 3.70
N GLY A 35 -9.98 -1.99 4.50
CA GLY A 35 -11.34 -2.11 4.00
C GLY A 35 -11.82 -3.54 3.78
N GLY A 36 -11.07 -4.55 4.29
CA GLY A 36 -11.41 -5.96 4.14
C GLY A 36 -11.21 -6.50 2.73
N VAL A 37 -10.35 -5.85 1.96
CA VAL A 37 -10.04 -6.21 0.58
C VAL A 37 -9.02 -7.34 0.53
N CYS A 38 -9.18 -8.27 -0.41
CA CYS A 38 -8.19 -9.29 -0.73
C CYS A 38 -7.21 -8.76 -1.77
N THR A 39 -5.97 -8.48 -1.36
CA THR A 39 -4.89 -8.10 -2.28
C THR A 39 -4.12 -9.34 -2.69
N LYS A 40 -4.27 -9.74 -3.95
CA LYS A 40 -3.62 -10.92 -4.52
C LYS A 40 -2.14 -10.65 -4.75
N ILE A 41 -1.27 -11.56 -4.31
CA ILE A 41 0.18 -11.51 -4.50
C ILE A 41 0.62 -12.60 -5.47
N ILE A 42 0.05 -13.78 -5.36
CA ILE A 42 0.25 -14.89 -6.31
C ILE A 42 -1.08 -15.17 -7.01
N ASP A 43 -1.06 -15.09 -8.34
CA ASP A 43 -2.24 -15.35 -9.14
C ASP A 43 -2.50 -16.88 -9.28
N ARG A 44 -3.75 -17.24 -9.50
CA ARG A 44 -4.16 -18.58 -9.88
C ARG A 44 -3.37 -19.05 -11.10
N ASN A 45 -3.10 -20.35 -11.16
CA ASN A 45 -2.31 -21.01 -12.21
C ASN A 45 -0.85 -20.52 -12.32
N THR A 46 -0.29 -19.94 -11.25
CA THR A 46 1.14 -19.67 -11.18
C THR A 46 1.89 -20.98 -10.98
N THR A 47 2.89 -21.24 -11.82
CA THR A 47 3.77 -22.43 -11.70
C THR A 47 4.55 -22.38 -10.38
N ILE A 48 4.64 -23.53 -9.71
CA ILE A 48 5.47 -23.71 -8.51
C ILE A 48 6.72 -24.55 -8.80
N PRO A 49 7.83 -24.31 -8.09
CA PRO A 49 7.99 -23.35 -6.99
C PRO A 49 7.96 -21.89 -7.44
N THR A 50 7.50 -21.00 -6.56
CA THR A 50 7.41 -19.56 -6.87
C THR A 50 7.65 -18.71 -5.62
N HIS A 51 8.19 -17.51 -5.83
CA HIS A 51 8.47 -16.53 -4.80
C HIS A 51 8.00 -15.15 -5.28
N LYS A 52 7.16 -14.48 -4.49
CA LYS A 52 6.71 -13.11 -4.76
C LYS A 52 6.61 -12.31 -3.48
N SER A 53 6.99 -11.04 -3.55
CA SER A 53 6.84 -10.10 -2.45
C SER A 53 6.14 -8.81 -2.88
N GLN A 54 5.51 -8.15 -1.91
CA GLN A 54 4.89 -6.83 -2.09
C GLN A 54 5.03 -6.04 -0.80
N VAL A 55 5.29 -4.73 -0.93
CA VAL A 55 5.42 -3.83 0.20
C VAL A 55 4.06 -3.18 0.51
N PHE A 56 3.70 -3.24 1.77
CA PHE A 56 2.50 -2.63 2.36
C PHE A 56 2.90 -1.60 3.42
N SER A 57 1.91 -0.91 3.98
CA SER A 57 2.14 0.06 5.04
C SER A 57 1.06 -0.01 6.11
N THR A 58 1.25 0.75 7.21
CA THR A 58 0.28 0.85 8.29
C THR A 58 -0.95 1.67 7.89
N ALA A 59 -2.12 1.30 8.42
CA ALA A 59 -3.40 1.96 8.18
C ALA A 59 -3.68 3.10 9.19
N ALA A 60 -2.99 3.11 10.34
CA ALA A 60 -3.17 4.09 11.41
C ALA A 60 -1.83 4.68 11.86
N ASP A 61 -1.89 5.89 12.44
CA ASP A 61 -0.73 6.54 13.04
C ASP A 61 -0.23 5.77 14.26
N ASN A 62 1.09 5.68 14.40
CA ASN A 62 1.74 5.02 15.53
C ASN A 62 1.27 3.58 15.76
N GLN A 63 0.91 2.87 14.70
CA GLN A 63 0.46 1.48 14.76
C GLN A 63 1.65 0.57 15.14
N PRO A 64 1.64 -0.10 16.32
CA PRO A 64 2.79 -0.85 16.81
C PRO A 64 2.89 -2.26 16.23
N SER A 65 1.80 -2.75 15.64
CA SER A 65 1.70 -4.09 15.06
C SER A 65 0.76 -4.12 13.87
N VAL A 66 0.96 -5.08 12.97
CA VAL A 66 0.03 -5.39 11.88
C VAL A 66 -0.37 -6.85 11.94
N GLU A 67 -1.63 -7.12 11.67
CA GLU A 67 -2.15 -8.46 11.49
C GLU A 67 -2.13 -8.81 10.01
N ILE A 68 -1.57 -9.96 9.69
CA ILE A 68 -1.51 -10.51 8.35
C ILE A 68 -2.45 -11.73 8.28
N ASN A 69 -3.60 -11.56 7.64
CA ASN A 69 -4.55 -12.63 7.34
C ASN A 69 -4.29 -13.15 5.93
N VAL A 70 -3.78 -14.38 5.85
CA VAL A 70 -3.44 -15.05 4.58
C VAL A 70 -4.68 -15.67 3.97
N LEU A 71 -4.96 -15.33 2.72
CA LEU A 71 -6.18 -15.68 2.02
C LEU A 71 -5.91 -16.52 0.77
N GLN A 72 -6.84 -17.40 0.46
CA GLN A 72 -6.89 -18.18 -0.78
C GLN A 72 -8.26 -18.04 -1.43
N GLY A 73 -8.29 -17.64 -2.70
CA GLY A 73 -9.53 -17.54 -3.48
C GLY A 73 -9.49 -16.44 -4.53
N GLU A 74 -10.61 -16.28 -5.22
CA GLU A 74 -10.74 -15.38 -6.38
C GLU A 74 -11.62 -14.15 -6.12
N ARG A 75 -12.31 -14.08 -4.96
CA ARG A 75 -13.17 -12.95 -4.60
C ARG A 75 -12.36 -11.72 -4.18
N GLU A 76 -12.94 -10.54 -4.36
CA GLU A 76 -12.29 -9.25 -4.05
C GLU A 76 -12.22 -8.95 -2.53
N PHE A 77 -13.01 -9.64 -1.70
CA PHE A 77 -13.06 -9.37 -0.27
C PHE A 77 -12.57 -10.56 0.56
N ALA A 78 -11.87 -10.27 1.66
CA ALA A 78 -11.29 -11.26 2.55
C ALA A 78 -12.33 -12.25 3.08
N ARG A 79 -13.50 -11.75 3.51
CA ARG A 79 -14.59 -12.55 4.05
C ARG A 79 -15.20 -13.56 3.07
N ASP A 80 -15.03 -13.33 1.78
CA ASP A 80 -15.59 -14.16 0.71
C ASP A 80 -14.54 -15.16 0.17
N ASN A 81 -13.32 -15.15 0.75
CA ASN A 81 -12.22 -16.05 0.47
C ASN A 81 -11.92 -16.95 1.67
N LYS A 82 -11.14 -18.01 1.45
CA LYS A 82 -10.70 -18.89 2.52
C LYS A 82 -9.50 -18.32 3.25
N SER A 83 -9.61 -18.09 4.57
CA SER A 83 -8.43 -17.78 5.40
C SER A 83 -7.61 -19.08 5.61
N LEU A 84 -6.32 -18.99 5.34
CA LEU A 84 -5.35 -20.07 5.53
C LEU A 84 -4.65 -19.97 6.88
N GLY A 85 -4.65 -18.79 7.48
CA GLY A 85 -4.05 -18.51 8.77
C GLY A 85 -3.78 -17.02 8.96
N THR A 86 -3.59 -16.65 10.22
CA THR A 86 -3.33 -15.27 10.62
C THR A 86 -2.12 -15.22 11.53
N PHE A 87 -1.27 -14.21 11.36
CA PHE A 87 -0.13 -13.96 12.25
C PHE A 87 0.08 -12.44 12.43
N HIS A 88 0.82 -12.07 13.47
CA HIS A 88 1.06 -10.66 13.80
C HIS A 88 2.53 -10.32 13.68
N LEU A 89 2.83 -9.19 13.07
CA LEU A 89 4.15 -8.57 13.10
C LEU A 89 4.11 -7.43 14.12
N ASP A 90 4.84 -7.59 15.22
CA ASP A 90 4.90 -6.63 16.32
C ASP A 90 6.18 -5.81 16.29
N GLY A 91 6.12 -4.65 16.99
CA GLY A 91 7.28 -3.81 17.24
C GLY A 91 7.69 -2.95 16.05
N ILE A 92 6.70 -2.53 15.28
CA ILE A 92 6.84 -1.48 14.27
C ILE A 92 7.14 -0.16 15.00
N ALA A 93 8.11 0.60 14.53
CA ALA A 93 8.45 1.88 15.12
C ALA A 93 7.28 2.88 14.97
N PRO A 94 6.99 3.70 16.01
CA PRO A 94 5.98 4.74 15.92
C PRO A 94 6.26 5.69 14.75
N ALA A 95 5.32 5.78 13.83
CA ALA A 95 5.40 6.64 12.65
C ALA A 95 3.99 7.01 12.16
N PRO A 96 3.83 8.07 11.38
CA PRO A 96 2.58 8.36 10.69
C PRO A 96 2.17 7.18 9.79
N ARG A 97 0.87 6.98 9.61
CA ARG A 97 0.34 5.97 8.69
C ARG A 97 0.93 6.14 7.30
N GLY A 98 1.16 5.05 6.61
CA GLY A 98 1.74 5.05 5.27
C GLY A 98 3.27 5.21 5.23
N VAL A 99 3.95 5.46 6.35
CA VAL A 99 5.42 5.60 6.43
C VAL A 99 6.13 4.27 6.65
N PRO A 100 5.72 3.39 7.60
CA PRO A 100 6.34 2.09 7.75
C PRO A 100 6.21 1.25 6.47
N GLN A 101 7.27 0.53 6.12
CA GLN A 101 7.31 -0.34 4.95
C GLN A 101 7.37 -1.79 5.42
N ILE A 102 6.31 -2.54 5.14
CA ILE A 102 6.16 -3.94 5.55
C ILE A 102 6.16 -4.79 4.29
N GLU A 103 7.26 -5.50 4.06
CA GLU A 103 7.37 -6.43 2.95
C GLU A 103 6.71 -7.76 3.33
N VAL A 104 5.68 -8.15 2.59
CA VAL A 104 5.03 -9.45 2.72
C VAL A 104 5.48 -10.33 1.58
N THR A 105 6.05 -11.48 1.92
CA THR A 105 6.65 -12.43 0.96
C THR A 105 5.90 -13.75 1.03
N PHE A 106 5.52 -14.25 -0.14
CA PHE A 106 4.99 -15.59 -0.35
C PHE A 106 6.04 -16.43 -1.04
N ASP A 107 6.40 -17.54 -0.42
CA ASP A 107 7.32 -18.53 -0.96
C ASP A 107 6.64 -19.90 -0.99
N ILE A 108 6.46 -20.46 -2.19
CA ILE A 108 5.81 -21.78 -2.38
C ILE A 108 6.87 -22.74 -2.91
N ASP A 109 7.12 -23.78 -2.16
CA ASP A 109 8.08 -24.81 -2.55
C ASP A 109 7.52 -25.77 -3.62
N ALA A 110 8.36 -26.69 -4.12
CA ALA A 110 7.98 -27.69 -5.11
C ALA A 110 6.93 -28.71 -4.60
N ASN A 111 6.67 -28.77 -3.30
CA ASN A 111 5.65 -29.64 -2.69
C ASN A 111 4.34 -28.89 -2.46
N GLY A 112 4.26 -27.61 -2.81
CA GLY A 112 3.08 -26.78 -2.59
C GLY A 112 2.93 -26.28 -1.15
N ILE A 113 3.98 -26.33 -0.33
CA ILE A 113 3.98 -25.75 1.02
C ILE A 113 4.16 -24.24 0.86
N VAL A 114 3.27 -23.48 1.49
CA VAL A 114 3.28 -22.01 1.42
C VAL A 114 3.89 -21.45 2.69
N HIS A 115 5.00 -20.74 2.55
CA HIS A 115 5.61 -19.93 3.60
C HIS A 115 5.25 -18.46 3.35
N VAL A 116 4.67 -17.81 4.36
CA VAL A 116 4.36 -16.38 4.28
C VAL A 116 5.12 -15.68 5.39
N SER A 117 5.94 -14.71 5.03
CA SER A 117 6.65 -13.84 5.97
C SER A 117 6.25 -12.38 5.80
N ALA A 118 6.31 -11.62 6.88
CA ALA A 118 6.14 -10.19 6.91
C ALA A 118 7.34 -9.57 7.63
N LYS A 119 7.99 -8.60 6.97
CA LYS A 119 9.19 -7.94 7.48
C LYS A 119 9.03 -6.44 7.47
N ASP A 120 9.21 -5.80 8.61
CA ASP A 120 9.35 -4.34 8.69
C ASP A 120 10.75 -3.93 8.20
N LEU A 121 10.82 -3.25 7.08
CA LEU A 121 12.09 -2.82 6.47
C LEU A 121 12.79 -1.74 7.29
N GLY A 122 12.07 -1.01 8.16
CA GLY A 122 12.62 0.01 9.04
C GLY A 122 13.33 -0.57 10.27
N THR A 123 12.71 -1.55 10.93
CA THR A 123 13.26 -2.17 12.16
C THR A 123 13.98 -3.48 11.90
N GLY A 124 13.77 -4.11 10.74
CA GLY A 124 14.28 -5.44 10.41
C GLY A 124 13.55 -6.59 11.11
N LYS A 125 12.49 -6.31 11.88
CA LYS A 125 11.69 -7.35 12.53
C LYS A 125 10.90 -8.14 11.51
N GLU A 126 10.82 -9.45 11.73
CA GLU A 126 10.17 -10.38 10.81
C GLU A 126 9.36 -11.42 11.59
N GLN A 127 8.23 -11.79 11.04
CA GLN A 127 7.39 -12.91 11.50
C GLN A 127 6.90 -13.70 10.29
N SER A 128 6.63 -14.99 10.51
CA SER A 128 6.20 -15.86 9.43
C SER A 128 5.22 -16.94 9.90
N ILE A 129 4.48 -17.47 8.93
CA ILE A 129 3.63 -18.65 9.09
C ILE A 129 3.92 -19.64 7.97
N THR A 130 3.85 -20.93 8.31
CA THR A 130 3.94 -22.03 7.35
C THR A 130 2.59 -22.70 7.22
N ILE A 131 2.06 -22.75 6.01
CA ILE A 131 0.76 -23.32 5.68
C ILE A 131 1.01 -24.64 4.94
N THR A 132 0.70 -25.75 5.60
CA THR A 132 0.91 -27.09 5.04
C THR A 132 -0.31 -27.57 4.25
N ALA A 133 -0.13 -28.58 3.43
CA ALA A 133 -1.14 -29.15 2.52
C ALA A 133 -2.45 -29.65 3.18
N SER A 134 -2.54 -29.70 4.51
CA SER A 134 -3.79 -30.04 5.24
C SER A 134 -4.92 -29.03 5.03
N THR A 135 -4.62 -27.88 4.44
CA THR A 135 -5.58 -26.83 4.08
C THR A 135 -6.06 -26.95 2.63
N ASN A 136 -5.63 -27.97 1.87
CA ASN A 136 -6.00 -28.14 0.47
C ASN A 136 -7.52 -28.23 0.31
N MET A 137 -8.03 -27.44 -0.62
CA MET A 137 -9.43 -27.49 -1.05
C MET A 137 -9.63 -28.71 -1.98
N SER A 138 -10.82 -29.32 -1.92
CA SER A 138 -11.19 -30.32 -2.91
C SER A 138 -11.33 -29.68 -4.30
N LYS A 139 -11.28 -30.50 -5.37
CA LYS A 139 -11.49 -29.99 -6.73
C LYS A 139 -12.84 -29.31 -6.87
N ASP A 140 -13.87 -29.88 -6.25
CA ASP A 140 -15.23 -29.31 -6.29
C ASP A 140 -15.29 -27.94 -5.58
N ASP A 141 -14.57 -27.78 -4.46
CA ASP A 141 -14.48 -26.49 -3.76
C ASP A 141 -13.72 -25.45 -4.59
N ILE A 142 -12.65 -25.85 -5.29
CA ILE A 142 -11.91 -24.96 -6.21
C ILE A 142 -12.80 -24.52 -7.36
N ASP A 143 -13.49 -25.46 -8.02
CA ASP A 143 -14.39 -25.15 -9.13
C ASP A 143 -15.55 -24.25 -8.67
N LYS A 144 -16.07 -24.47 -7.45
CA LYS A 144 -17.08 -23.62 -6.84
C LYS A 144 -16.53 -22.21 -6.57
N ALA A 145 -15.37 -22.08 -5.97
CA ALA A 145 -14.76 -20.77 -5.67
C ALA A 145 -14.55 -19.93 -6.94
N VAL A 146 -14.16 -20.57 -8.05
CA VAL A 146 -14.00 -19.90 -9.35
C VAL A 146 -15.36 -19.46 -9.92
N LYS A 147 -16.38 -20.33 -9.90
CA LYS A 147 -17.72 -19.98 -10.37
C LYS A 147 -18.35 -18.87 -9.54
N ASP A 148 -18.22 -18.93 -8.22
CA ASP A 148 -18.73 -17.90 -7.33
C ASP A 148 -18.04 -16.55 -7.62
N ALA A 149 -16.73 -16.53 -7.88
CA ALA A 149 -16.02 -15.33 -8.25
C ALA A 149 -16.50 -14.75 -9.60
N GLU A 150 -16.74 -15.59 -10.60
CA GLU A 150 -17.31 -15.17 -11.89
C GLU A 150 -18.73 -14.62 -11.73
N GLN A 151 -19.56 -15.29 -10.94
CA GLN A 151 -20.95 -14.89 -10.69
C GLN A 151 -21.05 -13.52 -10.02
N TYR A 152 -20.20 -13.24 -9.04
CA TYR A 152 -20.24 -12.01 -8.24
C TYR A 152 -19.25 -10.94 -8.73
N ALA A 153 -18.53 -11.16 -9.83
CA ALA A 153 -17.47 -10.27 -10.30
C ALA A 153 -17.92 -8.80 -10.44
N ALA A 154 -19.10 -8.57 -10.99
CA ALA A 154 -19.60 -7.20 -11.19
C ALA A 154 -19.97 -6.51 -9.87
N GLU A 155 -20.58 -7.24 -8.92
CA GLU A 155 -20.94 -6.73 -7.61
C GLU A 155 -19.68 -6.47 -6.76
N ASP A 156 -18.76 -7.43 -6.75
CA ASP A 156 -17.50 -7.30 -6.02
C ASP A 156 -16.67 -6.13 -6.55
N LYS A 157 -16.59 -5.97 -7.87
CA LYS A 157 -15.89 -4.84 -8.48
C LYS A 157 -16.48 -3.51 -8.03
N LYS A 158 -17.79 -3.36 -8.06
CA LYS A 158 -18.45 -2.13 -7.59
C LYS A 158 -18.16 -1.87 -6.11
N ARG A 159 -18.29 -2.89 -5.26
CA ARG A 159 -17.99 -2.77 -3.82
C ARG A 159 -16.52 -2.42 -3.59
N ARG A 160 -15.61 -2.97 -4.41
CA ARG A 160 -14.18 -2.65 -4.35
C ARG A 160 -13.92 -1.19 -4.70
N GLU A 161 -14.52 -0.70 -5.79
CA GLU A 161 -14.44 0.72 -6.19
C GLU A 161 -14.97 1.66 -5.09
N ASP A 162 -16.03 1.26 -4.39
CA ASP A 162 -16.59 2.02 -3.27
C ASP A 162 -15.62 2.09 -2.08
N VAL A 163 -14.97 0.97 -1.74
CA VAL A 163 -13.95 0.91 -0.67
C VAL A 163 -12.71 1.72 -1.06
N ASP A 164 -12.22 1.55 -2.28
CA ASP A 164 -11.05 2.29 -2.78
C ASP A 164 -11.33 3.81 -2.79
N THR A 165 -12.54 4.23 -3.15
CA THR A 165 -12.96 5.63 -3.10
C THR A 165 -12.90 6.18 -1.66
N ARG A 166 -13.42 5.43 -0.67
CA ARG A 166 -13.37 5.84 0.74
C ARG A 166 -11.93 5.90 1.26
N ASN A 167 -11.12 4.89 0.97
CA ASN A 167 -9.72 4.84 1.39
C ASN A 167 -8.90 5.99 0.78
N ASN A 168 -9.11 6.30 -0.50
CA ASN A 168 -8.45 7.42 -1.17
C ASN A 168 -8.89 8.77 -0.58
N ALA A 169 -10.18 8.94 -0.28
CA ALA A 169 -10.69 10.15 0.35
C ALA A 169 -10.10 10.34 1.76
N ASP A 170 -10.03 9.27 2.56
CA ASP A 170 -9.42 9.31 3.89
C ASP A 170 -7.91 9.62 3.84
N GLN A 171 -7.21 9.09 2.85
CA GLN A 171 -5.81 9.45 2.61
C GLN A 171 -5.64 10.91 2.22
N MET A 172 -6.52 11.46 1.37
CA MET A 172 -6.50 12.88 0.99
C MET A 172 -6.78 13.78 2.18
N VAL A 173 -7.73 13.42 3.06
CA VAL A 173 -7.98 14.10 4.32
C VAL A 173 -6.69 14.20 5.13
N PHE A 174 -6.03 13.07 5.35
CA PHE A 174 -4.79 13.02 6.12
C PHE A 174 -3.66 13.87 5.51
N GLN A 175 -3.46 13.78 4.20
CA GLN A 175 -2.41 14.56 3.51
C GLN A 175 -2.69 16.06 3.59
N THR A 176 -3.96 16.46 3.46
CA THR A 176 -4.37 17.87 3.54
C THR A 176 -4.16 18.41 4.96
N GLU A 177 -4.55 17.65 5.99
CA GLU A 177 -4.30 18.02 7.39
C GLU A 177 -2.82 18.21 7.69
N LYS A 178 -2.01 17.26 7.23
CA LYS A 178 -0.56 17.34 7.38
C LYS A 178 0.00 18.59 6.72
N MET A 179 -0.40 18.87 5.49
CA MET A 179 0.05 20.05 4.74
C MET A 179 -0.37 21.35 5.42
N LEU A 180 -1.62 21.43 5.91
CA LEU A 180 -2.10 22.60 6.67
C LEU A 180 -1.33 22.79 7.97
N LYS A 181 -1.00 21.72 8.67
CA LYS A 181 -0.21 21.77 9.91
C LYS A 181 1.24 22.23 9.68
N GLU A 182 1.87 21.72 8.63
CA GLU A 182 3.29 22.00 8.34
C GLU A 182 3.53 23.35 7.65
N ASN A 183 2.59 23.77 6.79
CA ASN A 183 2.77 24.93 5.91
C ASN A 183 1.66 25.98 5.99
N GLY A 184 0.61 25.76 6.80
CA GLY A 184 -0.57 26.64 6.83
C GLY A 184 -0.27 28.10 7.20
N ASP A 185 0.76 28.36 8.00
CA ASP A 185 1.18 29.72 8.37
C ASP A 185 1.94 30.45 7.25
N LYS A 186 2.40 29.70 6.24
CA LYS A 186 3.12 30.24 5.07
C LYS A 186 2.23 30.38 3.85
N MET A 187 0.99 29.90 3.93
CA MET A 187 0.02 29.97 2.84
C MET A 187 -0.78 31.27 2.86
N PRO A 188 -1.25 31.77 1.70
CA PRO A 188 -2.24 32.83 1.63
C PRO A 188 -3.49 32.46 2.44
N ALA A 189 -4.06 33.44 3.16
CA ALA A 189 -5.17 33.20 4.09
C ALA A 189 -6.44 32.68 3.39
N ASP A 190 -6.68 33.10 2.15
CA ASP A 190 -7.78 32.64 1.31
C ASP A 190 -7.64 31.17 0.93
N VAL A 191 -6.44 30.73 0.52
CA VAL A 191 -6.14 29.32 0.19
C VAL A 191 -6.27 28.44 1.41
N LYS A 192 -5.76 28.88 2.57
CA LYS A 192 -5.89 28.15 3.85
C LYS A 192 -7.37 27.97 4.24
N SER A 193 -8.15 29.06 4.20
CA SER A 193 -9.58 29.00 4.57
C SER A 193 -10.39 28.13 3.61
N GLU A 194 -10.12 28.21 2.29
CA GLU A 194 -10.75 27.35 1.29
C GLU A 194 -10.42 25.87 1.55
N ALA A 195 -9.15 25.57 1.86
CA ALA A 195 -8.69 24.21 2.16
C ALA A 195 -9.33 23.63 3.43
N GLU A 196 -9.39 24.41 4.50
CA GLU A 196 -10.03 24.00 5.75
C GLU A 196 -11.53 23.72 5.56
N ALA A 197 -12.24 24.53 4.79
CA ALA A 197 -13.66 24.32 4.50
C ALA A 197 -13.88 23.04 3.67
N LYS A 198 -13.12 22.83 2.59
CA LYS A 198 -13.25 21.64 1.74
C LYS A 198 -12.81 20.36 2.45
N LEU A 199 -11.82 20.46 3.33
CA LEU A 199 -11.38 19.37 4.19
C LEU A 199 -12.49 18.94 5.15
N ALA A 200 -13.19 19.89 5.80
CA ALA A 200 -14.31 19.61 6.68
C ALA A 200 -15.49 18.95 5.94
N ASP A 201 -15.79 19.44 4.73
CA ASP A 201 -16.79 18.85 3.85
C ASP A 201 -16.47 17.38 3.52
N LEU A 202 -15.23 17.10 3.12
CA LEU A 202 -14.80 15.74 2.77
C LEU A 202 -14.80 14.81 3.98
N LYS A 203 -14.34 15.28 5.15
CA LYS A 203 -14.40 14.49 6.40
C LYS A 203 -15.82 14.07 6.74
N THR A 204 -16.77 14.98 6.61
CA THR A 204 -18.19 14.69 6.86
C THR A 204 -18.70 13.67 5.85
N ALA A 205 -18.37 13.82 4.57
CA ALA A 205 -18.78 12.90 3.52
C ALA A 205 -18.20 11.48 3.72
N VAL A 206 -16.95 11.34 4.14
CA VAL A 206 -16.31 10.03 4.43
C VAL A 206 -17.04 9.31 5.57
N GLN A 207 -17.51 10.03 6.58
CA GLN A 207 -18.19 9.42 7.74
C GLN A 207 -19.62 8.98 7.44
N SER A 208 -20.38 9.74 6.67
CA SER A 208 -21.82 9.53 6.52
C SER A 208 -22.36 9.70 5.09
N GLY A 209 -21.52 10.11 4.14
CA GLY A 209 -21.92 10.41 2.77
C GLY A 209 -22.04 9.20 1.86
N SER A 210 -22.76 9.38 0.76
CA SER A 210 -22.77 8.44 -0.37
C SER A 210 -21.44 8.47 -1.11
N ILE A 211 -21.16 7.43 -1.91
CA ILE A 211 -19.95 7.37 -2.74
C ILE A 211 -19.87 8.55 -3.72
N ASP A 212 -21.00 8.94 -4.31
CA ASP A 212 -21.04 10.07 -5.24
C ASP A 212 -20.75 11.41 -4.53
N ASP A 213 -21.23 11.58 -3.29
CA ASP A 213 -20.91 12.76 -2.48
C ASP A 213 -19.43 12.79 -2.11
N ILE A 214 -18.85 11.64 -1.72
CA ILE A 214 -17.41 11.52 -1.43
C ILE A 214 -16.58 11.91 -2.66
N LYS A 215 -16.91 11.38 -3.84
CA LYS A 215 -16.22 11.72 -5.09
C LYS A 215 -16.28 13.21 -5.39
N ALA A 216 -17.46 13.81 -5.30
CA ALA A 216 -17.64 15.25 -5.54
C ALA A 216 -16.84 16.12 -4.58
N LYS A 217 -16.80 15.76 -3.28
CA LYS A 217 -16.01 16.48 -2.27
C LYS A 217 -14.50 16.23 -2.42
N GLN A 218 -14.11 15.04 -2.84
CA GLN A 218 -12.73 14.69 -3.15
C GLN A 218 -12.21 15.51 -4.33
N ASP A 219 -12.98 15.63 -5.43
CA ASP A 219 -12.63 16.45 -6.58
C ASP A 219 -12.50 17.93 -6.18
N ALA A 220 -13.44 18.44 -5.38
CA ALA A 220 -13.39 19.81 -4.88
C ALA A 220 -12.14 20.10 -4.03
N LEU A 221 -11.76 19.18 -3.16
CA LEU A 221 -10.54 19.31 -2.34
C LEU A 221 -9.26 19.15 -3.19
N SER A 222 -9.28 18.30 -4.21
CA SER A 222 -8.15 18.07 -5.11
C SER A 222 -7.71 19.36 -5.80
N HIS A 223 -8.66 20.16 -6.30
CA HIS A 223 -8.37 21.48 -6.90
C HIS A 223 -7.74 22.47 -5.91
N VAL A 224 -8.17 22.42 -4.65
CA VAL A 224 -7.59 23.28 -3.61
C VAL A 224 -6.21 22.76 -3.20
N PHE A 225 -6.02 21.45 -3.15
CA PHE A 225 -4.75 20.83 -2.85
C PHE A 225 -3.64 21.26 -3.84
N GLU A 226 -3.96 21.36 -5.13
CA GLU A 226 -3.02 21.88 -6.13
C GLU A 226 -2.62 23.35 -5.84
N LYS A 227 -3.60 24.19 -5.47
CA LYS A 227 -3.32 25.59 -5.05
C LYS A 227 -2.43 25.64 -3.80
N MET A 228 -2.71 24.78 -2.82
CA MET A 228 -1.89 24.66 -1.60
C MET A 228 -0.46 24.29 -1.91
N TYR A 229 -0.26 23.30 -2.80
CA TYR A 229 1.06 22.87 -3.21
C TYR A 229 1.85 23.98 -3.90
N GLN A 230 1.21 24.70 -4.84
CA GLN A 230 1.80 25.86 -5.53
C GLN A 230 2.16 26.97 -4.54
N ALA A 231 1.28 27.27 -3.59
CA ALA A 231 1.52 28.29 -2.57
C ALA A 231 2.68 27.91 -1.64
N ALA A 232 2.75 26.63 -1.22
CA ALA A 232 3.86 26.13 -0.40
C ALA A 232 5.20 26.19 -1.15
N ALA A 233 5.23 25.80 -2.43
CA ALA A 233 6.41 25.87 -3.27
C ALA A 233 6.90 27.32 -3.47
N ALA A 234 5.99 28.24 -3.74
CA ALA A 234 6.30 29.67 -3.89
C ALA A 234 6.87 30.26 -2.58
N ALA A 235 6.27 29.92 -1.43
CA ALA A 235 6.77 30.36 -0.14
C ALA A 235 8.19 29.83 0.17
N GLN A 236 8.46 28.59 -0.21
CA GLN A 236 9.80 28.00 -0.05
C GLN A 236 10.84 28.67 -0.94
N GLN A 237 10.48 28.99 -2.20
CA GLN A 237 11.36 29.70 -3.11
C GLN A 237 11.67 31.13 -2.60
N GLN A 238 10.67 31.86 -2.14
CA GLN A 238 10.85 33.20 -1.56
C GLN A 238 11.75 33.16 -0.31
N ALA A 239 11.60 32.15 0.53
CA ALA A 239 12.46 31.97 1.70
C ALA A 239 13.92 31.72 1.31
N GLN A 240 14.18 30.92 0.27
CA GLN A 240 15.52 30.67 -0.24
C GLN A 240 16.15 31.93 -0.85
N GLU A 241 15.38 32.69 -1.65
CA GLU A 241 15.83 33.96 -2.23
C GLU A 241 16.15 35.02 -1.14
N ALA A 242 15.30 35.11 -0.10
CA ALA A 242 15.53 35.99 1.02
C ALA A 242 16.77 35.57 1.83
N HIS A 243 17.02 34.29 2.00
CA HIS A 243 18.24 33.79 2.67
C HIS A 243 19.49 34.12 1.84
N ALA A 244 19.47 33.88 0.53
CA ALA A 244 20.58 34.21 -0.36
C ALA A 244 20.88 35.71 -0.40
N ALA A 245 19.82 36.55 -0.42
CA ALA A 245 19.98 38.01 -0.36
C ALA A 245 20.59 38.47 0.97
N ARG A 246 20.22 37.89 2.11
CA ARG A 246 20.80 38.18 3.41
C ARG A 246 22.28 37.77 3.47
N GLU A 247 22.65 36.64 2.95
CA GLU A 247 24.04 36.19 2.87
C GLU A 247 24.88 37.12 1.98
N ALA A 248 24.35 37.54 0.83
CA ALA A 248 25.04 38.47 -0.07
C ALA A 248 25.25 39.82 0.59
N ALA A 249 24.24 40.35 1.31
CA ALA A 249 24.36 41.60 2.05
C ALA A 249 25.38 41.48 3.18
N ALA A 250 25.40 40.36 3.91
CA ALA A 250 26.38 40.12 4.97
C ALA A 250 27.85 40.07 4.44
N ARG A 251 28.03 39.43 3.27
CA ARG A 251 29.35 39.40 2.59
C ARG A 251 29.81 40.77 2.13
N GLN A 252 28.89 41.58 1.60
CA GLN A 252 29.21 42.96 1.18
C GLN A 252 29.61 43.84 2.41
N GLN A 253 28.89 43.72 3.51
CA GLN A 253 29.21 44.43 4.75
C GLN A 253 30.59 44.01 5.32
N ALA A 254 30.90 42.72 5.32
CA ALA A 254 32.21 42.21 5.76
C ALA A 254 33.35 42.72 4.86
N GLN A 255 33.15 42.79 3.54
CA GLN A 255 34.14 43.35 2.60
C GLN A 255 34.34 44.86 2.80
N ALA A 256 33.26 45.60 3.02
CA ALA A 256 33.36 47.04 3.29
C ALA A 256 34.08 47.33 4.62
N ALA A 257 33.83 46.54 5.65
CA ALA A 257 34.53 46.64 6.93
C ALA A 257 36.03 46.35 6.79
N ALA A 258 36.40 45.31 6.04
CA ALA A 258 37.81 44.95 5.79
C ALA A 258 38.56 46.01 4.97
N GLN A 259 37.89 46.76 4.08
CA GLN A 259 38.47 47.86 3.33
C GLN A 259 38.67 49.11 4.17
N SER A 260 37.85 49.35 5.19
CA SER A 260 37.98 50.50 6.10
C SER A 260 39.10 50.34 7.15
N GLU A 261 39.62 49.12 7.35
CA GLU A 261 40.73 48.83 8.30
C GLU A 261 42.13 48.86 7.63
N GLN A 262 42.25 49.16 6.34
CA GLN A 262 43.58 49.33 5.73
C GLN A 262 44.21 50.66 6.20
N PRO A 263 45.36 50.62 6.87
CA PRO A 263 46.05 51.86 7.31
C PRO A 263 46.57 52.61 6.08
N LEU A 264 46.34 53.93 6.06
CA LEU A 264 46.96 54.87 5.14
C LEU A 264 48.51 54.79 5.31
N THR A 265 49.19 54.20 4.35
CA THR A 265 50.62 54.21 4.20
C THR A 265 51.08 55.50 3.49
#